data_acca0f810db21694bdbe3ea3b426a039
#
_entry.id   acca0f810db21694bdbe3ea3b426a039
#
_cell.length_a   1.000
_cell.length_b   1.000
_cell.length_c   1.000
_cell.angle_alpha   90.00
_cell.angle_beta   90.00
_cell.angle_gamma   90.00
#
_symmetry.space_group_name_H-M   'P 1'
#
loop_
_entity.id
_entity.type
_entity.pdbx_description
1 polymer ?
#
loop_
_entity_poly.entity_id
_entity_poly.type
_entity_poly.pdbx_seq_one_letter_code
_entity_poly.pdbx_strand_id
1 'polypeptide(L)'
;RECPYRFYATRLLGLWAPSALQSSSEFGMVGNVLHAILARFYRQLKIQDVSNLQVDQAEYDRPQWMYQQLQRISNQQWQPLIEHDGKLLGMRQEWLDQIPHWIHWQIEQEANGWEFASAEVPVTFQLDLVDGTQLEIAGRADRFDTHATLGTARVIDYKFQAIKKIIDKERFIEDDPQLLIYAQGANGTSVVHGQPITIGAWCSLKSLDNLERVRDIAINAEVIAHLTDQMQEDLGAIWRGAPMPAS
;
A
#
# COMPACT_ATOMS: atom_id res chain seq x y z
N ARG A 1 0.63 -2.24 19.69
CA ARG A 1 0.12 -0.85 19.77
C ARG A 1 1.29 0.08 19.52
N GLU A 2 1.31 0.85 18.46
CA GLU A 2 2.27 1.95 18.35
C GLU A 2 1.90 3.03 19.37
N CYS A 3 2.92 3.57 20.05
CA CYS A 3 2.74 4.55 21.11
C CYS A 3 2.01 5.80 20.56
N PRO A 4 0.84 6.19 21.09
CA PRO A 4 0.10 7.37 20.65
C PRO A 4 0.96 8.66 20.70
N TYR A 5 1.88 8.74 21.66
CA TYR A 5 2.84 9.83 21.77
C TYR A 5 3.76 9.94 20.55
N ARG A 6 4.21 8.80 20.01
CA ARG A 6 5.04 8.77 18.80
C ARG A 6 4.26 9.28 17.58
N PHE A 7 3.00 8.89 17.45
CA PHE A 7 2.11 9.39 16.41
C PHE A 7 1.95 10.92 16.51
N TYR A 8 1.63 11.43 17.71
CA TYR A 8 1.51 12.87 17.97
C TYR A 8 2.80 13.62 17.62
N ALA A 9 3.93 13.16 18.15
CA ALA A 9 5.22 13.80 17.94
C ALA A 9 5.58 13.84 16.45
N THR A 10 5.44 12.73 15.73
CA THR A 10 5.91 12.62 14.34
C THR A 10 4.92 13.18 13.33
N ARG A 11 3.62 12.98 13.52
CA ARG A 11 2.58 13.31 12.52
C ARG A 11 1.93 14.67 12.74
N LEU A 12 1.70 15.06 13.98
CA LEU A 12 1.07 16.35 14.30
C LEU A 12 2.07 17.46 14.60
N LEU A 13 3.18 17.15 15.29
CA LEU A 13 4.19 18.17 15.62
C LEU A 13 5.37 18.17 14.64
N GLY A 14 5.45 17.23 13.69
CA GLY A 14 6.56 17.13 12.75
C GLY A 14 7.92 16.85 13.42
N LEU A 15 7.92 16.39 14.66
CA LEU A 15 9.13 16.08 15.42
C LEU A 15 9.62 14.68 15.03
N TRP A 16 10.69 14.62 14.30
CA TRP A 16 11.39 13.38 14.01
C TRP A 16 12.51 13.20 15.02
N ALA A 17 12.54 12.02 15.66
CA ALA A 17 13.71 11.66 16.44
C ALA A 17 14.94 11.71 15.51
N PRO A 18 16.08 12.29 15.94
CA PRO A 18 17.30 12.18 15.17
C PRO A 18 17.54 10.69 14.93
N SER A 19 17.89 10.34 13.69
CA SER A 19 18.11 8.95 13.28
C SER A 19 19.14 8.30 14.20
N ALA A 20 18.64 7.66 15.25
CA ALA A 20 19.47 6.75 16.03
C ALA A 20 19.87 5.63 15.07
N LEU A 21 21.14 5.26 15.10
CA LEU A 21 21.75 4.14 14.39
C LEU A 21 20.92 2.86 14.58
N GLN A 22 19.85 2.65 13.81
CA GLN A 22 18.96 1.52 14.00
C GLN A 22 18.53 0.89 12.67
N SER A 23 18.55 -0.42 12.67
CA SER A 23 18.04 -1.33 11.64
C SER A 23 16.61 -1.04 11.13
N SER A 24 15.81 -0.28 11.86
CA SER A 24 14.47 0.17 11.44
C SER A 24 14.49 1.11 10.22
N SER A 25 15.58 1.84 9.98
CA SER A 25 15.73 2.71 8.81
C SER A 25 15.96 1.91 7.53
N GLU A 26 16.62 0.77 7.60
CA GLU A 26 16.90 -0.10 6.45
C GLU A 26 15.62 -0.73 5.91
N PHE A 27 14.76 -1.26 6.77
CA PHE A 27 13.48 -1.84 6.36
C PHE A 27 12.52 -0.80 5.77
N GLY A 28 12.50 0.42 6.32
CA GLY A 28 11.72 1.52 5.76
C GLY A 28 12.23 1.95 4.38
N MET A 29 13.54 2.00 4.20
CA MET A 29 14.18 2.33 2.91
C MET A 29 13.85 1.26 1.86
N VAL A 30 13.97 -0.02 2.21
CA VAL A 30 13.64 -1.15 1.33
C VAL A 30 12.16 -1.11 0.93
N GLY A 31 11.25 -0.86 1.89
CA GLY A 31 9.82 -0.67 1.61
C GLY A 31 9.59 0.39 0.55
N ASN A 32 10.14 1.58 0.75
CA ASN A 32 9.99 2.70 -0.19
C ASN A 32 10.49 2.37 -1.60
N VAL A 33 11.61 1.65 -1.70
CA VAL A 33 12.15 1.21 -3.00
C VAL A 33 11.22 0.24 -3.69
N LEU A 34 10.69 -0.75 -2.98
CA LEU A 34 9.77 -1.74 -3.54
C LEU A 34 8.46 -1.10 -3.99
N HIS A 35 7.91 -0.16 -3.23
CA HIS A 35 6.74 0.62 -3.64
C HIS A 35 7.02 1.42 -4.93
N ALA A 36 8.17 2.10 -5.01
CA ALA A 36 8.56 2.84 -6.21
C ALA A 36 8.75 1.93 -7.44
N ILE A 37 9.35 0.74 -7.25
CA ILE A 37 9.50 -0.29 -8.29
C ILE A 37 8.13 -0.70 -8.82
N LEU A 38 7.22 -1.09 -7.95
CA LEU A 38 5.90 -1.56 -8.33
C LEU A 38 5.06 -0.45 -8.98
N ALA A 39 5.06 0.76 -8.42
CA ALA A 39 4.36 1.89 -9.01
C ALA A 39 4.84 2.19 -10.44
N ARG A 40 6.17 2.18 -10.66
CA ARG A 40 6.74 2.38 -12.00
C ARG A 40 6.38 1.25 -12.94
N PHE A 41 6.44 0.01 -12.46
CA PHE A 41 6.09 -1.17 -13.25
C PHE A 41 4.63 -1.12 -13.72
N TYR A 42 3.67 -0.88 -12.82
CA TYR A 42 2.26 -0.86 -13.17
C TYR A 42 1.88 0.29 -14.11
N ARG A 43 2.50 1.46 -13.95
CA ARG A 43 2.30 2.57 -14.90
C ARG A 43 2.80 2.20 -16.31
N GLN A 44 3.95 1.52 -16.41
CA GLN A 44 4.47 1.06 -17.69
C GLN A 44 3.62 -0.06 -18.30
N LEU A 45 3.14 -1.01 -17.47
CA LEU A 45 2.24 -2.08 -17.89
C LEU A 45 0.97 -1.52 -18.51
N LYS A 46 0.32 -0.57 -17.85
CA LYS A 46 -0.89 0.09 -18.37
C LYS A 46 -0.66 0.77 -19.72
N ILE A 47 0.47 1.47 -19.89
CA ILE A 47 0.83 2.11 -21.16
C ILE A 47 1.06 1.05 -22.24
N GLN A 48 1.75 -0.03 -21.93
CA GLN A 48 2.07 -1.11 -22.88
C GLN A 48 0.81 -1.87 -23.30
N ASP A 49 -0.08 -2.18 -22.38
CA ASP A 49 -1.33 -2.86 -22.69
C ASP A 49 -2.21 -2.02 -23.64
N VAL A 50 -2.30 -0.72 -23.42
CA VAL A 50 -3.00 0.20 -24.32
C VAL A 50 -2.34 0.25 -25.71
N SER A 51 -1.00 0.27 -25.76
CA SER A 51 -0.25 0.31 -27.03
C SER A 51 -0.43 -0.99 -27.82
N ASN A 52 -0.49 -2.15 -27.15
CA ASN A 52 -0.63 -3.46 -27.80
C ASN A 52 -2.04 -3.75 -28.32
N LEU A 53 -3.07 -3.02 -27.87
CA LEU A 53 -4.40 -3.10 -28.50
C LEU A 53 -4.38 -2.69 -30.00
N GLN A 54 -3.29 -2.06 -30.45
CA GLN A 54 -3.11 -1.55 -31.81
C GLN A 54 -2.14 -2.40 -32.68
N VAL A 55 -1.53 -3.46 -32.11
CA VAL A 55 -0.51 -4.29 -32.77
C VAL A 55 -1.00 -5.74 -32.88
N ASP A 56 -0.62 -6.42 -33.97
CA ASP A 56 -0.93 -7.86 -34.17
C ASP A 56 -0.34 -8.71 -33.05
N GLN A 57 -1.20 -9.36 -32.27
CA GLN A 57 -0.87 -9.98 -30.97
C GLN A 57 -0.05 -11.29 -31.10
N ALA A 58 0.28 -11.74 -32.31
CA ALA A 58 0.85 -13.06 -32.58
C ALA A 58 2.29 -13.28 -32.04
N GLU A 59 3.02 -12.21 -31.69
CA GLU A 59 4.41 -12.29 -31.23
C GLU A 59 4.66 -11.72 -29.83
N TYR A 60 3.64 -11.21 -29.14
CA TYR A 60 3.81 -10.54 -27.86
C TYR A 60 3.57 -11.48 -26.67
N ASP A 61 4.66 -11.98 -26.09
CA ASP A 61 4.62 -12.71 -24.80
C ASP A 61 4.54 -11.73 -23.63
N ARG A 62 3.30 -11.35 -23.24
CA ARG A 62 3.03 -10.40 -22.16
C ARG A 62 3.64 -10.84 -20.82
N PRO A 63 3.50 -12.08 -20.34
CA PRO A 63 4.15 -12.57 -19.13
C PRO A 63 5.67 -12.40 -19.14
N GLN A 64 6.31 -12.75 -20.24
CA GLN A 64 7.76 -12.61 -20.41
C GLN A 64 8.18 -11.14 -20.41
N TRP A 65 7.43 -10.28 -21.07
CA TRP A 65 7.66 -8.83 -21.04
C TRP A 65 7.52 -8.27 -19.61
N MET A 66 6.46 -8.62 -18.89
CA MET A 66 6.24 -8.23 -17.51
C MET A 66 7.42 -8.59 -16.61
N TYR A 67 7.91 -9.84 -16.73
CA TYR A 67 9.07 -10.33 -15.99
C TYR A 67 10.32 -9.49 -16.29
N GLN A 68 10.66 -9.30 -17.56
CA GLN A 68 11.83 -8.53 -17.99
C GLN A 68 11.76 -7.08 -17.52
N GLN A 69 10.60 -6.45 -17.62
CA GLN A 69 10.42 -5.06 -17.20
C GLN A 69 10.55 -4.91 -15.69
N LEU A 70 9.88 -5.78 -14.90
CA LEU A 70 9.96 -5.71 -13.46
C LEU A 70 11.39 -5.96 -12.97
N GLN A 71 12.10 -6.93 -13.56
CA GLN A 71 13.50 -7.20 -13.27
C GLN A 71 14.40 -5.99 -13.62
N ARG A 72 14.20 -5.37 -14.78
CA ARG A 72 14.95 -4.20 -15.23
C ARG A 72 14.73 -3.01 -14.30
N ILE A 73 13.48 -2.70 -13.96
CA ILE A 73 13.14 -1.61 -13.05
C ILE A 73 13.74 -1.87 -11.66
N SER A 74 13.65 -3.09 -11.17
CA SER A 74 14.23 -3.51 -9.90
C SER A 74 15.73 -3.27 -9.86
N ASN A 75 16.46 -3.75 -10.86
CA ASN A 75 17.90 -3.54 -10.93
C ASN A 75 18.28 -2.06 -10.95
N GLN A 76 17.56 -1.24 -11.70
CA GLN A 76 17.80 0.22 -11.76
C GLN A 76 17.56 0.90 -10.41
N GLN A 77 16.51 0.52 -9.67
CA GLN A 77 16.17 1.15 -8.40
C GLN A 77 17.08 0.68 -7.24
N TRP A 78 17.50 -0.58 -7.26
CA TRP A 78 18.38 -1.13 -6.24
C TRP A 78 19.85 -0.72 -6.39
N GLN A 79 20.31 -0.43 -7.61
CA GLN A 79 21.73 -0.17 -7.89
C GLN A 79 22.33 0.95 -7.00
N PRO A 80 21.74 2.15 -6.89
CA PRO A 80 22.31 3.21 -6.06
C PRO A 80 22.37 2.85 -4.57
N LEU A 81 21.43 2.07 -4.09
CA LEU A 81 21.37 1.65 -2.69
C LEU A 81 22.46 0.66 -2.34
N ILE A 82 22.72 -0.31 -3.24
CA ILE A 82 23.75 -1.32 -3.06
C ILE A 82 25.15 -0.68 -3.16
N GLU A 83 25.34 0.29 -4.04
CA GLU A 83 26.57 1.05 -4.14
C GLU A 83 26.86 1.83 -2.84
N HIS A 84 25.81 2.27 -2.16
CA HIS A 84 25.93 2.95 -0.87
C HIS A 84 26.10 1.97 0.30
N ASP A 85 25.34 0.88 0.32
CA ASP A 85 25.40 -0.18 1.36
C ASP A 85 25.25 -1.59 0.78
N GLY A 86 26.37 -2.29 0.67
CA GLY A 86 26.41 -3.67 0.17
C GLY A 86 25.64 -4.69 1.02
N LYS A 87 25.26 -4.37 2.27
CA LYS A 87 24.43 -5.25 3.11
C LYS A 87 23.05 -5.48 2.53
N LEU A 88 22.56 -4.56 1.68
CA LEU A 88 21.25 -4.65 1.03
C LEU A 88 21.19 -5.69 -0.10
N LEU A 89 22.33 -6.29 -0.51
CA LEU A 89 22.37 -7.32 -1.56
C LEU A 89 21.45 -8.50 -1.26
N GLY A 90 21.38 -8.94 0.00
CA GLY A 90 20.51 -10.03 0.41
C GLY A 90 19.03 -9.71 0.22
N MET A 91 18.62 -8.52 0.61
CA MET A 91 17.22 -8.06 0.46
C MET A 91 16.84 -7.83 -1.01
N ARG A 92 17.78 -7.32 -1.82
CA ARG A 92 17.60 -7.24 -3.27
C ARG A 92 17.38 -8.63 -3.88
N GLN A 93 18.21 -9.60 -3.53
CA GLN A 93 18.10 -10.97 -4.07
C GLN A 93 16.76 -11.60 -3.64
N GLU A 94 16.39 -11.47 -2.37
CA GLU A 94 15.09 -11.91 -1.87
C GLU A 94 13.92 -11.32 -2.68
N TRP A 95 13.98 -10.05 -3.03
CA TRP A 95 13.00 -9.43 -3.91
C TRP A 95 13.03 -9.97 -5.34
N LEU A 96 14.23 -10.12 -5.95
CA LEU A 96 14.33 -10.63 -7.31
C LEU A 96 13.76 -12.05 -7.44
N ASP A 97 13.93 -12.87 -6.41
CA ASP A 97 13.37 -14.23 -6.35
C ASP A 97 11.82 -14.21 -6.24
N GLN A 98 11.23 -13.09 -5.79
CA GLN A 98 9.77 -12.91 -5.76
C GLN A 98 9.16 -12.56 -7.11
N ILE A 99 9.93 -12.05 -8.08
CA ILE A 99 9.40 -11.51 -9.34
C ILE A 99 8.56 -12.53 -10.12
N PRO A 100 8.97 -13.79 -10.32
CA PRO A 100 8.14 -14.77 -11.02
C PRO A 100 6.81 -15.01 -10.35
N HIS A 101 6.81 -15.15 -9.02
CA HIS A 101 5.60 -15.36 -8.22
C HIS A 101 4.68 -14.11 -8.24
N TRP A 102 5.30 -12.92 -8.27
CA TRP A 102 4.56 -11.65 -8.39
C TRP A 102 3.82 -11.54 -9.73
N ILE A 103 4.50 -11.86 -10.83
CA ILE A 103 3.91 -11.83 -12.17
C ILE A 103 2.77 -12.85 -12.29
N HIS A 104 2.97 -14.07 -11.78
CA HIS A 104 1.93 -15.09 -11.77
C HIS A 104 0.69 -14.61 -10.99
N TRP A 105 0.88 -14.11 -9.78
CA TRP A 105 -0.20 -13.54 -8.98
C TRP A 105 -0.92 -12.40 -9.72
N GLN A 106 -0.19 -11.50 -10.38
CA GLN A 106 -0.81 -10.40 -11.14
C GLN A 106 -1.73 -10.92 -12.25
N ILE A 107 -1.26 -11.92 -13.01
CA ILE A 107 -2.05 -12.53 -14.08
C ILE A 107 -3.32 -13.19 -13.52
N GLU A 108 -3.22 -13.86 -12.38
CA GLU A 108 -4.38 -14.43 -11.69
C GLU A 108 -5.38 -13.34 -11.24
N GLN A 109 -4.88 -12.21 -10.71
CA GLN A 109 -5.76 -11.10 -10.33
C GLN A 109 -6.53 -10.55 -11.54
N GLU A 110 -5.86 -10.39 -12.68
CA GLU A 110 -6.48 -9.94 -13.93
C GLU A 110 -7.50 -10.96 -14.45
N ALA A 111 -7.18 -12.26 -14.40
CA ALA A 111 -8.11 -13.32 -14.76
C ALA A 111 -9.37 -13.34 -13.87
N ASN A 112 -9.23 -12.89 -12.62
CA ASN A 112 -10.32 -12.70 -11.68
C ASN A 112 -11.06 -11.35 -11.85
N GLY A 113 -10.71 -10.56 -12.87
CA GLY A 113 -11.40 -9.31 -13.21
C GLY A 113 -10.87 -8.05 -12.49
N TRP A 114 -9.77 -8.14 -11.75
CA TRP A 114 -9.14 -6.98 -11.15
C TRP A 114 -8.20 -6.29 -12.14
N GLU A 115 -8.39 -5.01 -12.31
CA GLU A 115 -7.58 -4.16 -13.19
C GLU A 115 -6.86 -3.08 -12.38
N PHE A 116 -5.58 -2.86 -12.70
CA PHE A 116 -4.80 -1.79 -12.10
C PHE A 116 -5.40 -0.42 -12.48
N ALA A 117 -5.78 0.37 -11.48
CA ALA A 117 -6.28 1.72 -11.65
C ALA A 117 -5.17 2.77 -11.48
N SER A 118 -4.52 2.79 -10.33
CA SER A 118 -3.51 3.80 -9.99
C SER A 118 -2.55 3.33 -8.88
N ALA A 119 -1.38 3.99 -8.77
CA ALA A 119 -0.38 3.70 -7.74
C ALA A 119 0.28 4.97 -7.19
N GLU A 120 0.72 4.92 -5.92
CA GLU A 120 1.38 6.02 -5.21
C GLU A 120 0.55 7.31 -5.27
N VAL A 121 -0.72 7.20 -4.92
CA VAL A 121 -1.67 8.30 -5.01
C VAL A 121 -1.78 9.01 -3.66
N PRO A 122 -1.54 10.32 -3.60
CA PRO A 122 -1.87 11.09 -2.41
C PRO A 122 -3.38 11.10 -2.21
N VAL A 123 -3.81 10.82 -0.99
CA VAL A 123 -5.21 10.83 -0.58
C VAL A 123 -5.37 11.69 0.67
N THR A 124 -6.48 12.39 0.76
CA THR A 124 -6.85 13.18 1.94
C THR A 124 -8.31 12.98 2.25
N PHE A 125 -8.66 12.96 3.52
CA PHE A 125 -10.05 13.08 3.94
C PHE A 125 -10.17 13.98 5.16
N GLN A 126 -11.35 14.55 5.34
CA GLN A 126 -11.66 15.42 6.48
C GLN A 126 -12.30 14.58 7.59
N LEU A 127 -11.77 14.71 8.80
CA LEU A 127 -12.32 14.12 10.01
C LEU A 127 -12.91 15.23 10.88
N ASP A 128 -14.21 15.19 11.11
CA ASP A 128 -14.87 16.13 12.01
C ASP A 128 -14.72 15.66 13.46
N LEU A 129 -14.13 16.49 14.31
CA LEU A 129 -14.08 16.23 15.75
C LEU A 129 -15.39 16.66 16.44
N VAL A 130 -15.63 16.12 17.64
CA VAL A 130 -16.86 16.36 18.43
C VAL A 130 -17.07 17.85 18.74
N ASP A 131 -16.00 18.63 18.84
CA ASP A 131 -16.04 20.08 19.08
C ASP A 131 -16.26 20.92 17.82
N GLY A 132 -16.45 20.28 16.66
CA GLY A 132 -16.62 20.93 15.36
C GLY A 132 -15.31 21.27 14.66
N THR A 133 -14.16 20.95 15.25
CA THR A 133 -12.86 21.09 14.57
C THR A 133 -12.74 20.09 13.43
N GLN A 134 -12.28 20.54 12.27
CA GLN A 134 -12.00 19.68 11.13
C GLN A 134 -10.50 19.37 11.05
N LEU A 135 -10.15 18.10 11.01
CA LEU A 135 -8.79 17.65 10.80
C LEU A 135 -8.66 17.07 9.39
N GLU A 136 -7.68 17.55 8.64
CA GLU A 136 -7.29 16.93 7.39
C GLU A 136 -6.32 15.77 7.66
N ILE A 137 -6.73 14.56 7.28
CA ILE A 137 -5.90 13.37 7.37
C ILE A 137 -5.40 13.05 5.97
N ALA A 138 -4.08 13.05 5.81
CA ALA A 138 -3.42 12.81 4.54
C ALA A 138 -2.62 11.51 4.58
N GLY A 139 -2.57 10.83 3.45
CA GLY A 139 -1.77 9.63 3.24
C GLY A 139 -1.36 9.47 1.79
N ARG A 140 -0.64 8.40 1.50
CA ARG A 140 -0.32 7.99 0.14
C ARG A 140 -0.62 6.52 0.01
N ALA A 141 -1.60 6.17 -0.81
CA ALA A 141 -2.00 4.80 -1.06
C ALA A 141 -1.07 4.16 -2.10
N ASP A 142 -0.63 2.94 -1.82
CA ASP A 142 0.33 2.24 -2.67
C ASP A 142 -0.28 1.85 -4.01
N ARG A 143 -1.50 1.27 -4.00
CA ARG A 143 -2.19 0.82 -5.20
C ARG A 143 -3.70 0.82 -5.04
N PHE A 144 -4.39 1.17 -6.12
CA PHE A 144 -5.81 0.92 -6.32
C PHE A 144 -6.03 0.02 -7.52
N ASP A 145 -6.96 -0.92 -7.39
CA ASP A 145 -7.51 -1.71 -8.49
C ASP A 145 -9.02 -1.51 -8.57
N THR A 146 -9.55 -1.69 -9.76
CA THR A 146 -11.00 -1.69 -10.05
C THR A 146 -11.45 -3.04 -10.58
N HIS A 147 -12.72 -3.36 -10.39
CA HIS A 147 -13.33 -4.57 -10.89
C HIS A 147 -14.60 -4.22 -11.68
N ALA A 148 -14.50 -4.21 -13.02
CA ALA A 148 -15.57 -3.71 -13.88
C ALA A 148 -16.89 -4.45 -13.68
N THR A 149 -16.86 -5.79 -13.58
CA THR A 149 -18.05 -6.63 -13.45
C THR A 149 -18.74 -6.47 -12.09
N LEU A 150 -17.97 -6.34 -11.01
CA LEU A 150 -18.50 -6.15 -9.65
C LEU A 150 -18.85 -4.68 -9.37
N GLY A 151 -18.36 -3.75 -10.19
CA GLY A 151 -18.59 -2.31 -10.00
C GLY A 151 -17.97 -1.77 -8.69
N THR A 152 -16.83 -2.31 -8.29
CA THR A 152 -16.16 -1.95 -7.05
C THR A 152 -14.66 -1.77 -7.24
N ALA A 153 -14.02 -1.13 -6.28
CA ALA A 153 -12.58 -0.97 -6.21
C ALA A 153 -12.01 -1.54 -4.91
N ARG A 154 -10.71 -1.77 -4.92
CA ARG A 154 -9.94 -2.10 -3.72
C ARG A 154 -8.71 -1.21 -3.58
N VAL A 155 -8.29 -0.98 -2.35
CA VAL A 155 -6.99 -0.38 -2.02
C VAL A 155 -6.05 -1.47 -1.51
N ILE A 156 -4.82 -1.48 -2.01
CA ILE A 156 -3.78 -2.44 -1.62
C ILE A 156 -2.63 -1.67 -0.98
N ASP A 157 -2.20 -2.14 0.18
CA ASP A 157 -1.03 -1.68 0.90
C ASP A 157 0.03 -2.80 0.92
N TYR A 158 1.23 -2.50 0.46
CA TYR A 158 2.31 -3.45 0.35
C TYR A 158 3.11 -3.56 1.64
N LYS A 159 3.40 -4.79 2.06
CA LYS A 159 4.22 -5.04 3.25
C LYS A 159 5.39 -5.96 2.90
N PHE A 160 6.62 -5.47 3.11
CA PHE A 160 7.82 -6.30 2.97
C PHE A 160 8.03 -7.16 4.21
N GLN A 161 7.06 -8.04 4.48
CA GLN A 161 7.05 -8.99 5.59
C GLN A 161 6.31 -10.27 5.21
N ALA A 162 6.57 -11.34 5.96
CA ALA A 162 5.94 -12.64 5.71
C ALA A 162 4.41 -12.55 5.91
N ILE A 163 3.66 -13.32 5.11
CA ILE A 163 2.19 -13.36 5.14
C ILE A 163 1.63 -13.63 6.55
N LYS A 164 2.28 -14.48 7.33
CA LYS A 164 1.85 -14.78 8.71
C LYS A 164 1.75 -13.53 9.58
N LYS A 165 2.70 -12.60 9.45
CA LYS A 165 2.66 -11.33 10.19
C LYS A 165 1.54 -10.42 9.71
N ILE A 166 1.13 -10.56 8.46
CA ILE A 166 0.00 -9.83 7.88
C ILE A 166 -1.31 -10.40 8.42
N ILE A 167 -1.43 -11.72 8.50
CA ILE A 167 -2.60 -12.39 9.08
C ILE A 167 -2.81 -12.00 10.54
N ASP A 168 -1.72 -11.90 11.31
CA ASP A 168 -1.80 -11.44 12.69
C ASP A 168 -2.32 -9.99 12.81
N LYS A 169 -2.05 -9.14 11.81
CA LYS A 169 -2.59 -7.77 11.74
C LYS A 169 -4.10 -7.70 11.47
N GLU A 170 -4.65 -8.66 10.73
CA GLU A 170 -6.10 -8.71 10.45
C GLU A 170 -6.94 -8.77 11.75
N ARG A 171 -6.39 -9.35 12.82
CA ARG A 171 -7.04 -9.42 14.12
C ARG A 171 -7.11 -8.06 14.83
N PHE A 172 -6.33 -7.09 14.37
CA PHE A 172 -6.16 -5.78 14.98
C PHE A 172 -6.30 -4.66 13.93
N ILE A 173 -7.33 -4.76 13.06
CA ILE A 173 -7.64 -3.71 12.07
C ILE A 173 -7.82 -2.34 12.75
N GLU A 174 -8.27 -2.35 13.98
CA GLU A 174 -8.42 -1.17 14.85
C GLU A 174 -7.07 -0.50 15.16
N ASP A 175 -5.98 -1.26 15.13
CA ASP A 175 -4.63 -0.76 15.41
C ASP A 175 -3.91 -0.21 14.15
N ASP A 176 -4.45 -0.44 12.93
CA ASP A 176 -3.85 0.04 11.66
C ASP A 176 -4.93 0.61 10.71
N PRO A 177 -5.37 1.87 10.92
CA PRO A 177 -6.44 2.48 10.14
C PRO A 177 -6.00 2.88 8.71
N GLN A 178 -4.80 2.51 8.28
CA GLN A 178 -4.19 2.96 7.03
C GLN A 178 -5.06 2.67 5.80
N LEU A 179 -5.56 1.43 5.68
CA LEU A 179 -6.42 1.04 4.55
C LEU A 179 -7.74 1.81 4.54
N LEU A 180 -8.30 2.10 5.73
CA LEU A 180 -9.51 2.90 5.84
C LEU A 180 -9.29 4.35 5.41
N ILE A 181 -8.20 4.96 5.88
CA ILE A 181 -7.82 6.33 5.49
C ILE A 181 -7.69 6.43 3.97
N TYR A 182 -7.02 5.46 3.35
CA TYR A 182 -6.86 5.42 1.90
C TYR A 182 -8.19 5.22 1.17
N ALA A 183 -9.03 4.32 1.68
CA ALA A 183 -10.34 4.09 1.09
C ALA A 183 -11.22 5.33 1.17
N GLN A 184 -11.29 5.98 2.32
CA GLN A 184 -12.09 7.19 2.51
C GLN A 184 -11.62 8.34 1.62
N GLY A 185 -10.30 8.55 1.53
CA GLY A 185 -9.74 9.64 0.74
C GLY A 185 -9.86 9.46 -0.78
N ALA A 186 -10.09 8.22 -1.27
CA ALA A 186 -10.18 7.92 -2.70
C ALA A 186 -11.57 7.45 -3.16
N ASN A 187 -12.51 7.19 -2.23
CA ASN A 187 -13.82 6.61 -2.54
C ASN A 187 -14.61 7.44 -3.56
N GLY A 188 -15.07 6.80 -4.63
CA GLY A 188 -15.86 7.46 -5.68
C GLY A 188 -15.12 8.50 -6.51
N THR A 189 -13.79 8.64 -6.34
CA THR A 189 -12.98 9.61 -7.10
C THR A 189 -12.56 9.06 -8.47
N SER A 190 -11.97 9.92 -9.30
CA SER A 190 -11.39 9.52 -10.59
C SER A 190 -10.23 8.51 -10.46
N VAL A 191 -9.58 8.46 -9.30
CA VAL A 191 -8.50 7.51 -8.97
C VAL A 191 -8.96 6.06 -9.12
N VAL A 192 -10.21 5.79 -8.77
CA VAL A 192 -10.88 4.48 -8.87
C VAL A 192 -12.03 4.49 -9.88
N HIS A 193 -11.94 5.32 -10.90
CA HIS A 193 -12.94 5.45 -11.97
C HIS A 193 -14.37 5.69 -11.45
N GLY A 194 -14.51 6.37 -10.31
CA GLY A 194 -15.81 6.64 -9.68
C GLY A 194 -16.42 5.45 -8.93
N GLN A 195 -15.74 4.31 -8.86
CA GLN A 195 -16.25 3.12 -8.16
C GLN A 195 -16.12 3.25 -6.64
N PRO A 196 -17.02 2.62 -5.86
CA PRO A 196 -16.88 2.54 -4.42
C PRO A 196 -15.72 1.59 -4.05
N ILE A 197 -14.94 1.96 -3.04
CA ILE A 197 -13.92 1.09 -2.48
C ILE A 197 -14.56 0.26 -1.37
N THR A 198 -14.69 -1.04 -1.59
CA THR A 198 -15.33 -1.98 -0.66
C THR A 198 -14.37 -2.98 -0.06
N ILE A 199 -13.11 -2.98 -0.51
CA ILE A 199 -12.07 -3.91 -0.06
C ILE A 199 -10.79 -3.13 0.23
N GLY A 200 -10.23 -3.34 1.43
CA GLY A 200 -8.86 -3.06 1.76
C GLY A 200 -8.04 -4.33 1.72
N ALA A 201 -6.82 -4.28 1.24
CA ALA A 201 -5.98 -5.45 1.13
C ALA A 201 -4.55 -5.18 1.60
N TRP A 202 -4.04 -6.00 2.49
CA TRP A 202 -2.61 -6.07 2.75
C TRP A 202 -1.96 -7.12 1.85
N CYS A 203 -0.88 -6.74 1.18
CA CYS A 203 -0.20 -7.62 0.24
C CYS A 203 1.26 -7.85 0.64
N SER A 204 1.63 -9.11 0.83
CA SER A 204 3.00 -9.52 1.14
C SER A 204 3.90 -9.47 -0.08
N LEU A 205 5.03 -8.78 0.06
CA LEU A 205 6.11 -8.78 -0.93
C LEU A 205 7.15 -9.89 -0.69
N LYS A 206 6.96 -10.71 0.37
CA LYS A 206 7.85 -11.83 0.74
C LYS A 206 7.21 -13.22 0.61
N SER A 207 5.98 -13.33 0.12
CA SER A 207 5.32 -14.62 0.01
C SER A 207 5.78 -15.37 -1.23
N LEU A 208 6.26 -16.59 -1.06
CA LEU A 208 6.54 -17.54 -2.14
C LEU A 208 5.28 -18.29 -2.58
N ASP A 209 4.23 -18.24 -1.75
CA ASP A 209 2.95 -18.85 -2.03
C ASP A 209 2.02 -17.82 -2.68
N ASN A 210 1.54 -18.12 -3.88
CA ASN A 210 0.68 -17.22 -4.64
C ASN A 210 -0.72 -17.08 -4.02
N LEU A 211 -1.21 -18.13 -3.38
CA LEU A 211 -2.59 -18.21 -2.86
C LEU A 211 -2.77 -17.38 -1.58
N GLU A 212 -1.72 -17.19 -0.80
CA GLU A 212 -1.77 -16.50 0.49
C GLU A 212 -1.01 -15.16 0.50
N ARG A 213 -0.82 -14.54 -0.66
CA ARG A 213 -0.10 -13.26 -0.75
C ARG A 213 -0.90 -12.07 -0.23
N VAL A 214 -2.20 -12.11 -0.34
CA VAL A 214 -3.11 -11.01 -0.05
C VAL A 214 -4.08 -11.38 1.06
N ARG A 215 -4.32 -10.43 1.95
CA ARG A 215 -5.39 -10.47 2.94
C ARG A 215 -6.38 -9.35 2.67
N ASP A 216 -7.55 -9.72 2.24
CA ASP A 216 -8.66 -8.81 1.98
C ASP A 216 -9.45 -8.55 3.26
N ILE A 217 -9.85 -7.30 3.42
CA ILE A 217 -10.69 -6.82 4.51
C ILE A 217 -11.87 -6.10 3.89
N ALA A 218 -13.08 -6.46 4.30
CA ALA A 218 -14.27 -5.75 3.86
C ALA A 218 -14.28 -4.32 4.42
N ILE A 219 -14.44 -3.34 3.54
CA ILE A 219 -14.66 -1.94 3.91
C ILE A 219 -16.14 -1.66 3.70
N ASN A 220 -16.90 -1.73 4.76
CA ASN A 220 -18.34 -1.46 4.77
C ASN A 220 -18.66 -0.29 5.71
N ALA A 221 -19.92 0.15 5.72
CA ALA A 221 -20.34 1.31 6.50
C ALA A 221 -20.12 1.11 8.02
N GLU A 222 -20.25 -0.11 8.53
CA GLU A 222 -20.04 -0.42 9.95
C GLU A 222 -18.57 -0.30 10.35
N VAL A 223 -17.66 -0.87 9.56
CA VAL A 223 -16.20 -0.75 9.76
C VAL A 223 -15.76 0.71 9.67
N ILE A 224 -16.28 1.44 8.69
CA ILE A 224 -15.99 2.87 8.51
C ILE A 224 -16.46 3.66 9.74
N ALA A 225 -17.69 3.47 10.18
CA ALA A 225 -18.25 4.20 11.33
C ALA A 225 -17.43 3.91 12.60
N HIS A 226 -17.18 2.63 12.89
CA HIS A 226 -16.42 2.22 14.07
C HIS A 226 -15.03 2.85 14.14
N LEU A 227 -14.26 2.76 13.04
CA LEU A 227 -12.91 3.34 12.99
C LEU A 227 -12.92 4.87 12.97
N THR A 228 -13.96 5.49 12.37
CA THR A 228 -14.12 6.94 12.39
C THR A 228 -14.38 7.42 13.81
N ASP A 229 -15.29 6.76 14.55
CA ASP A 229 -15.61 7.07 15.93
C ASP A 229 -14.37 6.93 16.83
N GLN A 230 -13.60 5.85 16.65
CA GLN A 230 -12.36 5.63 17.40
C GLN A 230 -11.31 6.72 17.09
N MET A 231 -11.14 7.08 15.81
CA MET A 231 -10.22 8.16 15.42
C MET A 231 -10.69 9.52 15.99
N GLN A 232 -11.99 9.79 16.01
CA GLN A 232 -12.55 11.02 16.63
C GLN A 232 -12.27 11.06 18.13
N GLU A 233 -12.42 9.94 18.83
CA GLU A 233 -12.14 9.84 20.26
C GLU A 233 -10.66 10.07 20.55
N ASP A 234 -9.78 9.32 19.90
CA ASP A 234 -8.32 9.36 20.10
C ASP A 234 -7.73 10.72 19.72
N LEU A 235 -8.01 11.20 18.51
CA LEU A 235 -7.50 12.49 18.03
C LEU A 235 -8.16 13.67 18.77
N GLY A 236 -9.43 13.57 19.13
CA GLY A 236 -10.11 14.56 19.94
C GLY A 236 -9.54 14.65 21.36
N ALA A 237 -9.17 13.53 21.98
CA ALA A 237 -8.48 13.51 23.26
C ALA A 237 -7.12 14.19 23.18
N ILE A 238 -6.32 13.87 22.15
CA ILE A 238 -5.04 14.49 21.87
C ILE A 238 -5.20 16.01 21.67
N TRP A 239 -6.16 16.41 20.86
CA TRP A 239 -6.43 17.81 20.55
C TRP A 239 -6.77 18.64 21.79
N ARG A 240 -7.51 18.05 22.74
CA ARG A 240 -7.84 18.68 24.03
C ARG A 240 -6.71 18.62 25.06
N GLY A 241 -5.53 18.13 24.69
CA GLY A 241 -4.36 18.06 25.56
C GLY A 241 -4.42 16.93 26.60
N ALA A 242 -5.20 15.87 26.35
CA ALA A 242 -5.19 14.70 27.22
C ALA A 242 -3.79 14.08 27.28
N PRO A 243 -3.32 13.68 28.47
CA PRO A 243 -2.04 13.00 28.57
C PRO A 243 -2.14 11.65 27.86
N MET A 244 -1.21 11.41 26.94
CA MET A 244 -1.14 10.13 26.27
C MET A 244 -0.38 9.14 27.16
N PRO A 245 -0.94 7.96 27.42
CA PRO A 245 -0.22 6.93 28.16
C PRO A 245 1.03 6.53 27.37
N ALA A 246 2.20 6.62 28.01
CA ALA A 246 3.40 6.02 27.48
C ALA A 246 3.21 4.49 27.58
N SER A 247 3.17 3.81 26.43
CA SER A 247 3.14 2.35 26.35
C SER A 247 4.53 1.80 26.15
#